data_a23a80598f08fa84d1702d9c96baab90
#
_entry.id   a23a80598f08fa84d1702d9c96baab90
#
_cell.length_a   1.000
_cell.length_b   1.000
_cell.length_c   1.000
_cell.angle_alpha   90.00
_cell.angle_beta   90.00
_cell.angle_gamma   90.00
#
_symmetry.space_group_name_H-M   'P 1'
#
loop_
_entity.id
_entity.type
_entity.pdbx_description
1 polymer ?
#
loop_
_entity_poly.entity_id
_entity_poly.type
_entity_poly.pdbx_seq_one_letter_code
_entity_poly.pdbx_strand_id
1 'polypeptide(L)'
;MPAEMPTPDLPQEPQVELSGLWHRYTGPASSGDWTLRDIDFQLQPGELVGLLGPSGCGKTTLLRLIAGFEKPERGSVAIGGRPVAGQGRWLPPERRGVGMVFQDYALFPHLDAWRNACFGLKRGQDTSRAAWLLELLGLKGLERRYPHELSGGQRQRLALARALAPGCSLVLLDEPFSNLDVEVRLRLRAELPGVLARCGASGVIVTHDPEEAMAICDRVAVLESGHLHQCASPRELVNAPATSFVGRFVLQGNLLPAQVQAGCCETPLGGLDPVDPAAAGSLSGSEVLVSQQAIELVPDDDAEAWVVGREYLGREWLYQVQLGELRLRLRLPLDLDYSRGQRCQLRLRSGESARLYPSGAALIAR
;
A
#
# COMPACT_ATOMS: atom_id res chain seq x y z
N MET A 1 -15.87 -2.78 47.61
CA MET A 1 -15.66 -1.83 46.51
C MET A 1 -16.53 -2.31 45.36
N PRO A 2 -17.49 -1.54 44.86
CA PRO A 2 -18.28 -1.94 43.71
C PRO A 2 -17.40 -1.90 42.47
N ALA A 3 -17.47 -2.96 41.64
CA ALA A 3 -16.79 -3.03 40.35
C ALA A 3 -17.35 -1.92 39.42
N GLU A 4 -16.50 -1.07 38.94
CA GLU A 4 -16.82 -0.14 37.86
C GLU A 4 -17.23 -0.95 36.63
N MET A 5 -18.47 -0.79 36.22
CA MET A 5 -18.93 -1.33 34.92
C MET A 5 -18.12 -0.65 33.81
N PRO A 6 -17.61 -1.42 32.83
CA PRO A 6 -16.96 -0.82 31.66
C PRO A 6 -17.98 0.08 30.96
N THR A 7 -17.66 1.37 30.83
CA THR A 7 -18.38 2.28 29.95
C THR A 7 -18.36 1.71 28.54
N PRO A 8 -19.51 1.65 27.83
CA PRO A 8 -19.50 1.25 26.44
C PRO A 8 -18.59 2.20 25.65
N ASP A 9 -17.60 1.63 24.93
CA ASP A 9 -16.80 2.37 23.97
C ASP A 9 -17.74 3.03 22.97
N LEU A 10 -17.92 4.35 23.12
CA LEU A 10 -18.57 5.16 22.09
C LEU A 10 -17.66 5.06 20.86
N PRO A 11 -18.20 4.84 19.66
CA PRO A 11 -17.40 4.80 18.45
C PRO A 11 -16.59 6.10 18.36
N GLN A 12 -15.27 5.98 18.40
CA GLN A 12 -14.38 7.13 18.27
C GLN A 12 -14.55 7.69 16.85
N GLU A 13 -14.66 9.02 16.74
CA GLU A 13 -14.71 9.69 15.43
C GLU A 13 -13.44 9.34 14.61
N PRO A 14 -13.57 9.02 13.32
CA PRO A 14 -12.42 8.72 12.48
C PRO A 14 -11.39 9.87 12.49
N GLN A 15 -10.10 9.52 12.51
CA GLN A 15 -9.02 10.50 12.38
C GLN A 15 -9.02 11.19 11.01
N VAL A 16 -9.37 10.46 9.94
CA VAL A 16 -9.64 10.98 8.60
C VAL A 16 -10.90 10.31 8.05
N GLU A 17 -11.77 11.10 7.46
CA GLU A 17 -12.93 10.62 6.72
C GLU A 17 -13.02 11.34 5.37
N LEU A 18 -13.08 10.55 4.30
CA LEU A 18 -13.32 11.01 2.94
C LEU A 18 -14.66 10.43 2.48
N SER A 19 -15.55 11.27 1.95
CA SER A 19 -16.86 10.84 1.49
C SER A 19 -17.12 11.32 0.07
N GLY A 20 -17.28 10.37 -0.86
CA GLY A 20 -17.58 10.62 -2.26
C GLY A 20 -16.59 11.58 -2.92
N LEU A 21 -15.28 11.41 -2.70
CA LEU A 21 -14.26 12.37 -3.09
C LEU A 21 -13.92 12.24 -4.57
N TRP A 22 -14.02 13.34 -5.34
CA TRP A 22 -13.62 13.44 -6.73
C TRP A 22 -12.63 14.57 -6.93
N HIS A 23 -11.60 14.32 -7.73
CA HIS A 23 -10.62 15.34 -8.08
C HIS A 23 -10.05 15.12 -9.48
N ARG A 24 -9.76 16.22 -10.18
CA ARG A 24 -8.95 16.28 -11.40
C ARG A 24 -8.14 17.56 -11.40
N TYR A 25 -7.02 17.50 -12.06
CA TYR A 25 -6.25 18.70 -12.32
C TYR A 25 -6.83 19.47 -13.51
N THR A 26 -6.94 20.78 -13.36
CA THR A 26 -7.41 21.69 -14.42
C THR A 26 -6.23 22.58 -14.84
N GLY A 27 -5.87 22.55 -16.12
CA GLY A 27 -4.78 23.37 -16.64
C GLY A 27 -4.47 23.04 -18.11
N PRO A 28 -3.64 23.85 -18.79
CA PRO A 28 -3.33 23.67 -20.22
C PRO A 28 -2.67 22.32 -20.56
N ALA A 29 -2.03 21.68 -19.58
CA ALA A 29 -1.36 20.38 -19.73
C ALA A 29 -2.19 19.20 -19.15
N SER A 30 -3.40 19.43 -18.64
CA SER A 30 -4.23 18.36 -18.08
C SER A 30 -5.14 17.77 -19.16
N SER A 31 -5.31 16.44 -19.16
CA SER A 31 -6.28 15.76 -20.04
C SER A 31 -7.74 16.09 -19.68
N GLY A 32 -7.97 16.74 -18.53
CA GLY A 32 -9.32 16.95 -17.98
C GLY A 32 -9.94 15.70 -17.38
N ASP A 33 -9.24 14.57 -17.42
CA ASP A 33 -9.70 13.31 -16.84
C ASP A 33 -9.68 13.33 -15.32
N TRP A 34 -10.56 12.54 -14.73
CA TRP A 34 -10.61 12.39 -13.30
C TRP A 34 -9.38 11.63 -12.78
N THR A 35 -8.62 12.27 -11.89
CA THR A 35 -7.49 11.66 -11.19
C THR A 35 -7.97 10.77 -10.03
N LEU A 36 -9.05 11.18 -9.36
CA LEU A 36 -9.73 10.40 -8.31
C LEU A 36 -11.23 10.42 -8.55
N ARG A 37 -11.87 9.28 -8.29
CA ARG A 37 -13.28 9.04 -8.60
C ARG A 37 -13.95 8.33 -7.45
N ASP A 38 -14.91 9.02 -6.81
CA ASP A 38 -15.79 8.46 -5.79
C ASP A 38 -15.05 7.71 -4.67
N ILE A 39 -14.08 8.39 -4.05
CA ILE A 39 -13.29 7.81 -2.99
C ILE A 39 -13.98 7.97 -1.65
N ASP A 40 -14.34 6.84 -1.04
CA ASP A 40 -14.73 6.71 0.36
C ASP A 40 -13.60 6.05 1.14
N PHE A 41 -13.12 6.70 2.20
CA PHE A 41 -11.99 6.21 2.98
C PHE A 41 -12.08 6.69 4.42
N GLN A 42 -11.73 5.83 5.36
CA GLN A 42 -11.65 6.15 6.78
C GLN A 42 -10.34 5.64 7.38
N LEU A 43 -9.71 6.49 8.20
CA LEU A 43 -8.56 6.18 9.06
C LEU A 43 -9.01 6.28 10.52
N GLN A 44 -8.75 5.27 11.31
CA GLN A 44 -9.07 5.29 12.74
C GLN A 44 -7.97 5.97 13.56
N PRO A 45 -8.27 6.49 14.78
CA PRO A 45 -7.24 7.00 15.68
C PRO A 45 -6.18 5.95 16.02
N GLY A 46 -4.90 6.33 15.91
CA GLY A 46 -3.76 5.44 16.16
C GLY A 46 -3.42 4.45 15.04
N GLU A 47 -4.22 4.39 13.97
CA GLU A 47 -4.03 3.48 12.84
C GLU A 47 -2.97 4.01 11.85
N LEU A 48 -2.22 3.11 11.23
CA LEU A 48 -1.34 3.36 10.09
C LEU A 48 -1.92 2.69 8.85
N VAL A 49 -2.35 3.47 7.86
CA VAL A 49 -2.90 2.96 6.59
C VAL A 49 -1.95 3.24 5.42
N GLY A 50 -1.68 2.18 4.63
CA GLY A 50 -0.92 2.27 3.39
C GLY A 50 -1.82 2.61 2.20
N LEU A 51 -1.46 3.62 1.39
CA LEU A 51 -2.03 3.85 0.06
C LEU A 51 -1.14 3.17 -0.96
N LEU A 52 -1.62 2.10 -1.56
CA LEU A 52 -0.88 1.23 -2.46
C LEU A 52 -1.48 1.27 -3.88
N GLY A 53 -0.66 1.17 -4.91
CA GLY A 53 -1.10 1.13 -6.30
C GLY A 53 -0.02 1.55 -7.29
N PRO A 54 -0.23 1.38 -8.60
CA PRO A 54 0.75 1.74 -9.62
C PRO A 54 1.03 3.25 -9.66
N SER A 55 2.12 3.61 -10.32
CA SER A 55 2.45 5.03 -10.53
C SER A 55 1.34 5.73 -11.30
N GLY A 56 0.99 6.95 -10.88
CA GLY A 56 -0.05 7.75 -11.54
C GLY A 56 -1.50 7.40 -11.17
N CYS A 57 -1.77 6.41 -10.29
CA CYS A 57 -3.15 6.04 -9.92
C CYS A 57 -3.85 7.02 -8.96
N GLY A 58 -3.16 8.08 -8.48
CA GLY A 58 -3.77 9.12 -7.64
C GLY A 58 -3.38 9.13 -6.16
N LYS A 59 -2.47 8.26 -5.68
CA LYS A 59 -2.06 8.17 -4.26
C LYS A 59 -1.57 9.50 -3.68
N THR A 60 -0.56 10.12 -4.29
CA THR A 60 -0.03 11.43 -3.88
C THR A 60 -1.08 12.53 -3.96
N THR A 61 -1.98 12.47 -4.96
CA THR A 61 -3.11 13.41 -5.07
C THR A 61 -4.07 13.25 -3.90
N LEU A 62 -4.41 12.03 -3.52
CA LEU A 62 -5.25 11.76 -2.35
C LEU A 62 -4.60 12.29 -1.07
N LEU A 63 -3.30 12.04 -0.90
CA LEU A 63 -2.53 12.57 0.23
C LEU A 63 -2.56 14.11 0.28
N ARG A 64 -2.38 14.78 -0.88
CA ARG A 64 -2.43 16.25 -1.01
C ARG A 64 -3.82 16.83 -0.71
N LEU A 65 -4.88 16.12 -1.06
CA LEU A 65 -6.26 16.49 -0.72
C LEU A 65 -6.49 16.44 0.79
N ILE A 66 -6.00 15.41 1.47
CA ILE A 66 -6.06 15.30 2.93
C ILE A 66 -5.22 16.41 3.58
N ALA A 67 -4.02 16.66 3.08
CA ALA A 67 -3.12 17.70 3.57
C ALA A 67 -3.65 19.13 3.33
N GLY A 68 -4.48 19.34 2.28
CA GLY A 68 -5.03 20.65 1.91
C GLY A 68 -4.23 21.41 0.86
N PHE A 69 -3.28 20.77 0.18
CA PHE A 69 -2.59 21.35 -0.98
C PHE A 69 -3.47 21.36 -2.23
N GLU A 70 -4.42 20.41 -2.28
CA GLU A 70 -5.40 20.34 -3.37
C GLU A 70 -6.82 20.52 -2.80
N LYS A 71 -7.74 20.96 -3.65
CA LYS A 71 -9.16 21.13 -3.32
C LYS A 71 -9.98 20.07 -4.06
N PRO A 72 -10.85 19.30 -3.37
CA PRO A 72 -11.73 18.38 -4.05
C PRO A 72 -12.77 19.13 -4.91
N GLU A 73 -13.11 18.57 -6.06
CA GLU A 73 -14.21 19.10 -6.88
C GLU A 73 -15.58 18.66 -6.35
N ARG A 74 -15.64 17.42 -5.81
CA ARG A 74 -16.85 16.87 -5.17
C ARG A 74 -16.47 16.09 -3.93
N GLY A 75 -17.45 15.87 -3.07
CA GLY A 75 -17.26 15.14 -1.83
C GLY A 75 -16.71 16.01 -0.71
N SER A 76 -16.25 15.38 0.35
CA SER A 76 -15.79 16.06 1.57
C SER A 76 -14.61 15.36 2.21
N VAL A 77 -13.85 16.14 2.99
CA VAL A 77 -12.76 15.67 3.84
C VAL A 77 -13.00 16.17 5.26
N ALA A 78 -13.00 15.27 6.24
CA ALA A 78 -13.01 15.58 7.66
C ALA A 78 -11.75 15.02 8.34
N ILE A 79 -11.22 15.72 9.35
CA ILE A 79 -10.07 15.31 10.15
C ILE A 79 -10.45 15.47 11.63
N GLY A 80 -10.41 14.37 12.41
CA GLY A 80 -10.85 14.33 13.81
C GLY A 80 -12.27 14.87 13.95
N GLY A 81 -13.21 14.38 13.13
CA GLY A 81 -14.60 14.82 13.07
C GLY A 81 -14.83 16.23 12.52
N ARG A 82 -13.78 17.02 12.30
CA ARG A 82 -13.88 18.40 11.82
C ARG A 82 -13.85 18.45 10.29
N PRO A 83 -14.90 18.96 9.60
CA PRO A 83 -14.87 19.18 8.16
C PRO A 83 -13.78 20.17 7.76
N VAL A 84 -12.85 19.79 6.89
CA VAL A 84 -11.73 20.60 6.40
C VAL A 84 -11.84 20.95 4.91
N ALA A 85 -12.60 20.18 4.14
CA ALA A 85 -12.90 20.48 2.73
C ALA A 85 -14.28 19.92 2.32
N GLY A 86 -14.91 20.51 1.32
CA GLY A 86 -16.26 20.16 0.82
C GLY A 86 -17.32 21.16 1.23
N GLN A 87 -18.48 21.13 0.55
CA GLN A 87 -19.63 22.01 0.81
C GLN A 87 -19.27 23.50 0.87
N GLY A 88 -18.43 23.99 -0.04
CA GLY A 88 -17.97 25.37 -0.09
C GLY A 88 -16.85 25.73 0.90
N ARG A 89 -16.48 24.84 1.81
CA ARG A 89 -15.40 25.00 2.78
C ARG A 89 -14.08 24.45 2.22
N TRP A 90 -12.99 25.13 2.50
CA TRP A 90 -11.64 24.65 2.30
C TRP A 90 -10.69 25.29 3.29
N LEU A 91 -10.01 24.47 4.09
CA LEU A 91 -8.97 24.90 4.99
C LEU A 91 -7.60 24.65 4.36
N PRO A 92 -6.71 25.65 4.34
CA PRO A 92 -5.35 25.46 3.85
C PRO A 92 -4.52 24.56 4.80
N PRO A 93 -3.39 24.00 4.32
CA PRO A 93 -2.60 22.99 5.04
C PRO A 93 -2.23 23.39 6.47
N GLU A 94 -1.79 24.62 6.67
CA GLU A 94 -1.36 25.15 7.99
C GLU A 94 -2.48 25.22 9.05
N ARG A 95 -3.73 25.06 8.65
CA ARG A 95 -4.91 25.06 9.53
C ARG A 95 -5.52 23.69 9.76
N ARG A 96 -4.96 22.64 9.16
CA ARG A 96 -5.48 21.26 9.28
C ARG A 96 -4.88 20.48 10.46
N GLY A 97 -3.75 20.93 11.02
CA GLY A 97 -3.08 20.24 12.13
C GLY A 97 -2.46 18.90 11.71
N VAL A 98 -2.01 18.81 10.48
CA VAL A 98 -1.44 17.59 9.86
C VAL A 98 0.06 17.77 9.68
N GLY A 99 0.85 16.76 10.06
CA GLY A 99 2.26 16.66 9.70
C GLY A 99 2.42 16.02 8.31
N MET A 100 3.39 16.49 7.51
CA MET A 100 3.69 15.89 6.22
C MET A 100 5.18 15.67 6.02
N VAL A 101 5.52 14.46 5.53
CA VAL A 101 6.86 14.09 5.06
C VAL A 101 6.77 13.87 3.55
N PHE A 102 7.54 14.63 2.80
CA PHE A 102 7.60 14.57 1.35
C PHE A 102 8.66 13.57 0.87
N GLN A 103 8.53 13.09 -0.34
CA GLN A 103 9.43 12.11 -0.95
C GLN A 103 10.90 12.56 -0.99
N ASP A 104 11.16 13.86 -1.19
CA ASP A 104 12.49 14.49 -1.16
C ASP A 104 12.88 15.03 0.21
N TYR A 105 12.08 14.66 1.26
CA TYR A 105 12.18 15.13 2.65
C TYR A 105 11.86 16.62 2.83
N ALA A 106 11.99 17.46 1.81
CA ALA A 106 11.75 18.90 1.79
C ALA A 106 12.40 19.63 2.98
N LEU A 107 13.59 19.21 3.44
CA LEU A 107 14.33 19.85 4.52
C LEU A 107 14.85 21.21 4.04
N PHE A 108 14.85 22.19 4.95
CA PHE A 108 15.39 23.50 4.67
C PHE A 108 16.94 23.44 4.67
N PRO A 109 17.61 23.60 3.52
CA PRO A 109 19.05 23.37 3.42
C PRO A 109 19.90 24.39 4.17
N HIS A 110 19.35 25.57 4.44
CA HIS A 110 19.99 26.68 5.16
C HIS A 110 19.75 26.64 6.68
N LEU A 111 18.99 25.66 7.18
CA LEU A 111 18.73 25.44 8.59
C LEU A 111 19.42 24.16 9.06
N ASP A 112 20.00 24.20 10.27
CA ASP A 112 20.51 22.99 10.92
C ASP A 112 19.40 22.03 11.33
N ALA A 113 19.74 20.86 11.85
CA ALA A 113 18.78 19.82 12.24
C ALA A 113 17.84 20.30 13.35
N TRP A 114 18.35 21.05 14.33
CA TRP A 114 17.52 21.62 15.39
C TRP A 114 16.47 22.58 14.84
N ARG A 115 16.89 23.52 14.01
CA ARG A 115 15.99 24.52 13.41
C ARG A 115 15.00 23.88 12.44
N ASN A 116 15.41 22.86 11.70
CA ASN A 116 14.50 22.05 10.89
C ASN A 116 13.44 21.38 11.76
N ALA A 117 13.82 20.67 12.83
CA ALA A 117 12.89 20.02 13.74
C ALA A 117 11.90 21.00 14.39
N CYS A 118 12.36 22.19 14.77
CA CYS A 118 11.54 23.22 15.41
C CYS A 118 10.73 24.09 14.43
N PHE A 119 10.88 23.92 13.11
CA PHE A 119 10.33 24.85 12.11
C PHE A 119 8.81 25.04 12.20
N GLY A 120 8.07 23.96 12.51
CA GLY A 120 6.60 24.00 12.65
C GLY A 120 6.10 24.55 13.98
N LEU A 121 6.99 24.85 14.93
CA LEU A 121 6.63 25.39 16.22
C LEU A 121 6.40 26.91 16.16
N LYS A 122 5.40 27.39 16.89
CA LYS A 122 5.15 28.83 17.01
C LYS A 122 6.24 29.48 17.86
N ARG A 123 6.48 30.76 17.63
CA ARG A 123 7.45 31.54 18.45
C ARG A 123 7.08 31.49 19.93
N GLY A 124 8.02 31.06 20.78
CA GLY A 124 7.81 30.88 22.21
C GLY A 124 7.11 29.58 22.62
N GLN A 125 6.79 28.70 21.70
CA GLN A 125 6.27 27.35 22.00
C GLN A 125 7.39 26.49 22.61
N ASP A 126 7.01 25.58 23.52
CA ASP A 126 7.93 24.64 24.14
C ASP A 126 8.59 23.74 23.07
N THR A 127 9.92 23.63 23.12
CA THR A 127 10.74 22.85 22.21
C THR A 127 11.13 21.49 22.77
N SER A 128 10.68 21.12 23.96
CA SER A 128 11.01 19.87 24.64
C SER A 128 10.61 18.65 23.79
N ARG A 129 9.47 18.74 23.10
CA ARG A 129 8.99 17.70 22.17
C ARG A 129 9.93 17.52 20.97
N ALA A 130 10.47 18.61 20.41
CA ALA A 130 11.45 18.52 19.32
C ALA A 130 12.75 17.87 19.79
N ALA A 131 13.26 18.23 20.97
CA ALA A 131 14.43 17.61 21.59
C ALA A 131 14.21 16.09 21.81
N TRP A 132 13.09 15.73 22.40
CA TRP A 132 12.69 14.34 22.62
C TRP A 132 12.58 13.55 21.31
N LEU A 133 12.01 14.14 20.24
CA LEU A 133 11.91 13.48 18.93
C LEU A 133 13.28 13.26 18.29
N LEU A 134 14.21 14.24 18.40
CA LEU A 134 15.56 14.06 17.89
C LEU A 134 16.28 12.91 18.63
N GLU A 135 16.11 12.79 19.95
CA GLU A 135 16.65 11.67 20.71
C GLU A 135 15.97 10.34 20.35
N LEU A 136 14.63 10.31 20.27
CA LEU A 136 13.84 9.13 19.89
C LEU A 136 14.24 8.57 18.51
N LEU A 137 14.52 9.47 17.57
CA LEU A 137 14.90 9.15 16.20
C LEU A 137 16.40 8.96 15.99
N GLY A 138 17.19 8.94 17.09
CA GLY A 138 18.64 8.69 17.02
C GLY A 138 19.43 9.82 16.37
N LEU A 139 18.95 11.06 16.49
CA LEU A 139 19.62 12.26 15.98
C LEU A 139 20.29 13.11 17.09
N LYS A 140 20.35 12.58 18.32
CA LYS A 140 21.05 13.22 19.44
C LYS A 140 22.53 13.40 19.10
N GLY A 141 23.04 14.62 19.31
CA GLY A 141 24.40 15.02 18.95
C GLY A 141 24.57 15.50 17.50
N LEU A 142 23.50 15.48 16.70
CA LEU A 142 23.51 15.95 15.30
C LEU A 142 22.73 17.27 15.12
N GLU A 143 22.31 17.93 16.21
CA GLU A 143 21.39 19.08 16.21
C GLU A 143 21.95 20.26 15.39
N ARG A 144 23.28 20.41 15.35
CA ARG A 144 23.96 21.50 14.62
C ARG A 144 24.34 21.14 13.18
N ARG A 145 24.10 19.89 12.74
CA ARG A 145 24.38 19.47 11.39
C ARG A 145 23.35 20.00 10.41
N TYR A 146 23.82 20.38 9.24
CA TYR A 146 22.96 20.77 8.12
C TYR A 146 22.50 19.54 7.31
N PRO A 147 21.37 19.61 6.56
CA PRO A 147 20.88 18.47 5.79
C PRO A 147 21.91 17.81 4.87
N HIS A 148 22.81 18.57 4.26
CA HIS A 148 23.87 18.04 3.38
C HIS A 148 24.97 17.28 4.14
N GLU A 149 25.07 17.44 5.45
CA GLU A 149 26.01 16.73 6.32
C GLU A 149 25.39 15.45 6.93
N LEU A 150 24.13 15.16 6.65
CA LEU A 150 23.38 14.01 7.15
C LEU A 150 23.25 12.92 6.08
N SER A 151 23.26 11.64 6.50
CA SER A 151 22.94 10.51 5.62
C SER A 151 21.45 10.55 5.17
N GLY A 152 21.09 9.79 4.15
CA GLY A 152 19.71 9.67 3.67
C GLY A 152 18.71 9.31 4.78
N GLY A 153 19.04 8.28 5.57
CA GLY A 153 18.22 7.86 6.70
C GLY A 153 18.14 8.91 7.81
N GLN A 154 19.22 9.66 8.08
CA GLN A 154 19.21 10.76 9.04
C GLN A 154 18.35 11.92 8.56
N ARG A 155 18.40 12.25 7.26
CA ARG A 155 17.49 13.27 6.67
C ARG A 155 16.03 12.88 6.79
N GLN A 156 15.69 11.63 6.52
CA GLN A 156 14.33 11.13 6.67
C GLN A 156 13.85 11.21 8.12
N ARG A 157 14.65 10.75 9.08
CA ARG A 157 14.33 10.86 10.52
C ARG A 157 14.14 12.31 10.95
N LEU A 158 14.96 13.23 10.42
CA LEU A 158 14.80 14.65 10.67
C LEU A 158 13.49 15.22 10.08
N ALA A 159 13.12 14.80 8.87
CA ALA A 159 11.84 15.21 8.29
C ALA A 159 10.65 14.69 9.10
N LEU A 160 10.74 13.47 9.63
CA LEU A 160 9.74 12.90 10.53
C LEU A 160 9.69 13.67 11.87
N ALA A 161 10.84 14.02 12.46
CA ALA A 161 10.91 14.85 13.66
C ALA A 161 10.23 16.21 13.44
N ARG A 162 10.50 16.88 12.31
CA ARG A 162 9.88 18.15 11.94
C ARG A 162 8.37 18.04 11.79
N ALA A 163 7.88 16.97 11.19
CA ALA A 163 6.45 16.74 10.99
C ALA A 163 5.71 16.47 12.31
N LEU A 164 6.35 15.77 13.26
CA LEU A 164 5.75 15.37 14.55
C LEU A 164 5.94 16.41 15.67
N ALA A 165 6.93 17.30 15.59
CA ALA A 165 7.25 18.27 16.63
C ALA A 165 6.08 19.19 17.02
N PRO A 166 5.22 19.66 16.08
CA PRO A 166 4.05 20.47 16.42
C PRO A 166 2.97 19.75 17.23
N GLY A 167 3.07 18.42 17.39
CA GLY A 167 2.09 17.64 18.14
C GLY A 167 0.85 17.25 17.32
N CYS A 168 1.00 17.07 16.01
CA CYS A 168 -0.10 16.62 15.15
C CYS A 168 -0.53 15.19 15.51
N SER A 169 -1.83 14.92 15.43
CA SER A 169 -2.43 13.60 15.59
C SER A 169 -2.49 12.78 14.28
N LEU A 170 -2.16 13.42 13.16
CA LEU A 170 -2.14 12.82 11.83
C LEU A 170 -0.83 13.16 11.11
N VAL A 171 -0.16 12.14 10.58
CA VAL A 171 1.04 12.29 9.74
C VAL A 171 0.81 11.66 8.39
N LEU A 172 1.14 12.40 7.34
CA LEU A 172 1.07 11.96 5.94
C LEU A 172 2.49 11.76 5.42
N LEU A 173 2.77 10.58 4.84
CA LEU A 173 4.10 10.19 4.41
C LEU A 173 4.04 9.82 2.91
N ASP A 174 4.66 10.65 2.07
CA ASP A 174 4.70 10.43 0.62
C ASP A 174 5.99 9.72 0.22
N GLU A 175 5.91 8.41 -0.08
CA GLU A 175 7.03 7.54 -0.43
C GLU A 175 8.27 7.69 0.47
N PRO A 176 8.13 7.59 1.81
CA PRO A 176 9.19 7.99 2.73
C PRO A 176 10.46 7.14 2.63
N PHE A 177 10.41 5.97 2.00
CA PHE A 177 11.54 5.04 1.94
C PHE A 177 12.20 4.92 0.56
N SER A 178 11.69 5.64 -0.46
CA SER A 178 12.11 5.47 -1.86
C SER A 178 13.59 5.80 -2.14
N ASN A 179 14.16 6.76 -1.40
CA ASN A 179 15.52 7.27 -1.63
C ASN A 179 16.58 6.70 -0.67
N LEU A 180 16.34 5.51 -0.11
CA LEU A 180 17.19 4.87 0.88
C LEU A 180 17.79 3.57 0.36
N ASP A 181 18.99 3.24 0.84
CA ASP A 181 19.56 1.90 0.68
C ASP A 181 18.72 0.85 1.42
N VAL A 182 18.89 -0.42 1.03
CA VAL A 182 18.04 -1.53 1.49
C VAL A 182 18.09 -1.69 3.01
N GLU A 183 19.29 -1.63 3.62
CA GLU A 183 19.45 -1.86 5.06
C GLU A 183 18.77 -0.75 5.88
N VAL A 184 19.03 0.50 5.50
CA VAL A 184 18.43 1.68 6.17
C VAL A 184 16.92 1.67 6.00
N ARG A 185 16.40 1.32 4.80
CA ARG A 185 14.96 1.18 4.52
C ARG A 185 14.30 0.17 5.44
N LEU A 186 14.86 -1.05 5.55
CA LEU A 186 14.30 -2.10 6.40
C LEU A 186 14.25 -1.69 7.87
N ARG A 187 15.30 -1.02 8.37
CA ARG A 187 15.36 -0.52 9.74
C ARG A 187 14.31 0.55 10.01
N LEU A 188 14.25 1.58 9.16
CA LEU A 188 13.31 2.68 9.33
C LEU A 188 11.85 2.24 9.17
N ARG A 189 11.59 1.30 8.26
CA ARG A 189 10.30 0.65 8.11
C ARG A 189 9.85 -0.01 9.40
N ALA A 190 10.73 -0.77 10.06
CA ALA A 190 10.40 -1.44 11.32
C ALA A 190 10.21 -0.46 12.50
N GLU A 191 10.91 0.69 12.51
CA GLU A 191 10.83 1.69 13.57
C GLU A 191 9.57 2.58 13.47
N LEU A 192 9.07 2.87 12.27
CA LEU A 192 8.03 3.86 12.02
C LEU A 192 6.74 3.65 12.83
N PRO A 193 6.13 2.44 12.89
CA PRO A 193 4.90 2.23 13.67
C PRO A 193 5.10 2.55 15.15
N GLY A 194 6.24 2.13 15.73
CA GLY A 194 6.57 2.41 17.12
C GLY A 194 6.78 3.91 17.41
N VAL A 195 7.34 4.66 16.47
CA VAL A 195 7.49 6.13 16.59
C VAL A 195 6.12 6.81 16.57
N LEU A 196 5.23 6.45 15.63
CA LEU A 196 3.88 7.00 15.54
C LEU A 196 3.07 6.71 16.80
N ALA A 197 3.09 5.46 17.28
CA ALA A 197 2.40 5.06 18.51
C ALA A 197 2.89 5.86 19.73
N ARG A 198 4.20 6.04 19.90
CA ARG A 198 4.78 6.85 20.98
C ARG A 198 4.41 8.34 20.89
N CYS A 199 4.13 8.82 19.69
CA CYS A 199 3.66 10.19 19.46
C CYS A 199 2.14 10.35 19.61
N GLY A 200 1.38 9.25 19.74
CA GLY A 200 -0.09 9.24 19.70
C GLY A 200 -0.63 9.70 18.34
N ALA A 201 0.07 9.40 17.25
CA ALA A 201 -0.26 9.86 15.90
C ALA A 201 -0.72 8.71 15.01
N SER A 202 -1.79 8.96 14.23
CA SER A 202 -2.21 8.12 13.12
C SER A 202 -1.39 8.45 11.88
N GLY A 203 -1.29 7.52 10.93
CA GLY A 203 -0.49 7.71 9.72
C GLY A 203 -1.18 7.29 8.44
N VAL A 204 -0.93 8.03 7.37
CA VAL A 204 -1.20 7.57 5.99
C VAL A 204 0.13 7.56 5.25
N ILE A 205 0.52 6.40 4.74
CA ILE A 205 1.78 6.22 3.99
C ILE A 205 1.48 5.86 2.54
N VAL A 206 2.05 6.60 1.60
CA VAL A 206 2.04 6.27 0.18
C VAL A 206 3.25 5.42 -0.14
N THR A 207 3.03 4.29 -0.80
CA THR A 207 4.09 3.47 -1.38
C THR A 207 3.62 2.79 -2.66
N HIS A 208 4.55 2.38 -3.49
CA HIS A 208 4.30 1.51 -4.65
C HIS A 208 4.76 0.07 -4.40
N ASP A 209 5.34 -0.21 -3.23
CA ASP A 209 5.83 -1.52 -2.83
C ASP A 209 4.81 -2.23 -1.91
N PRO A 210 4.16 -3.33 -2.39
CA PRO A 210 3.25 -4.11 -1.57
C PRO A 210 3.89 -4.65 -0.29
N GLU A 211 5.16 -5.07 -0.34
CA GLU A 211 5.85 -5.62 0.83
C GLU A 211 6.05 -4.57 1.93
N GLU A 212 6.30 -3.31 1.54
CA GLU A 212 6.36 -2.21 2.52
C GLU A 212 5.03 -2.02 3.22
N ALA A 213 3.95 -1.85 2.43
CA ALA A 213 2.62 -1.61 2.99
C ALA A 213 2.15 -2.77 3.88
N MET A 214 2.32 -3.99 3.39
CA MET A 214 1.89 -5.21 4.10
C MET A 214 2.65 -5.47 5.40
N ALA A 215 3.92 -5.00 5.50
CA ALA A 215 4.77 -5.26 6.66
C ALA A 215 4.48 -4.36 7.86
N ILE A 216 3.98 -3.13 7.65
CA ILE A 216 3.89 -2.13 8.73
C ILE A 216 2.51 -1.49 8.90
N CYS A 217 1.61 -1.61 7.91
CA CYS A 217 0.30 -0.97 7.99
C CYS A 217 -0.74 -1.90 8.61
N ASP A 218 -1.62 -1.32 9.41
CA ASP A 218 -2.78 -2.02 9.98
C ASP A 218 -3.79 -2.38 8.89
N ARG A 219 -3.97 -1.47 7.93
CA ARG A 219 -4.77 -1.66 6.72
C ARG A 219 -4.06 -1.08 5.51
N VAL A 220 -4.39 -1.60 4.33
CA VAL A 220 -3.85 -1.12 3.06
C VAL A 220 -5.01 -0.83 2.11
N ALA A 221 -5.02 0.39 1.59
CA ALA A 221 -5.96 0.89 0.59
C ALA A 221 -5.33 0.76 -0.80
N VAL A 222 -5.89 -0.09 -1.64
CA VAL A 222 -5.38 -0.39 -2.98
C VAL A 222 -6.11 0.45 -4.02
N LEU A 223 -5.37 1.31 -4.71
CA LEU A 223 -5.89 2.24 -5.74
C LEU A 223 -5.44 1.81 -7.14
N GLU A 224 -6.35 1.94 -8.11
CA GLU A 224 -6.06 1.83 -9.55
C GLU A 224 -6.88 2.86 -10.32
N SER A 225 -6.24 3.59 -11.22
CA SER A 225 -6.89 4.52 -12.16
C SER A 225 -7.91 5.48 -11.48
N GLY A 226 -7.55 5.94 -10.28
CA GLY A 226 -8.37 6.87 -9.49
C GLY A 226 -9.49 6.23 -8.68
N HIS A 227 -9.62 4.91 -8.66
CA HIS A 227 -10.60 4.18 -7.86
C HIS A 227 -9.96 3.46 -6.68
N LEU A 228 -10.64 3.41 -5.55
CA LEU A 228 -10.29 2.59 -4.40
C LEU A 228 -10.95 1.21 -4.56
N HIS A 229 -10.14 0.18 -4.84
CA HIS A 229 -10.64 -1.18 -5.02
C HIS A 229 -10.92 -1.90 -3.72
N GLN A 230 -10.04 -1.74 -2.73
CA GLN A 230 -10.18 -2.39 -1.43
C GLN A 230 -9.36 -1.64 -0.39
N CYS A 231 -9.87 -1.56 0.84
CA CYS A 231 -9.13 -1.11 2.01
C CYS A 231 -9.35 -2.11 3.13
N ALA A 232 -8.32 -2.92 3.42
CA ALA A 232 -8.43 -4.06 4.33
C ALA A 232 -7.09 -4.35 5.02
N SER A 233 -7.11 -5.21 6.04
CA SER A 233 -5.88 -5.69 6.67
C SER A 233 -5.00 -6.46 5.67
N PRO A 234 -3.67 -6.52 5.85
CA PRO A 234 -2.78 -7.32 5.03
C PRO A 234 -3.25 -8.76 4.84
N ARG A 235 -3.73 -9.38 5.90
CA ARG A 235 -4.23 -10.75 5.86
C ARG A 235 -5.48 -10.91 4.99
N GLU A 236 -6.41 -9.96 5.05
CA GLU A 236 -7.61 -9.97 4.21
C GLU A 236 -7.29 -9.73 2.74
N LEU A 237 -6.34 -8.82 2.44
CA LEU A 237 -5.90 -8.58 1.06
C LEU A 237 -5.29 -9.82 0.41
N VAL A 238 -4.57 -10.63 1.20
CA VAL A 238 -4.00 -11.92 0.73
C VAL A 238 -5.08 -12.98 0.57
N ASN A 239 -5.93 -13.15 1.59
CA ASN A 239 -6.88 -14.25 1.63
C ASN A 239 -8.16 -13.99 0.83
N ALA A 240 -8.55 -12.73 0.68
CA ALA A 240 -9.80 -12.33 0.04
C ALA A 240 -9.65 -11.04 -0.78
N PRO A 241 -8.77 -11.01 -1.81
CA PRO A 241 -8.68 -9.88 -2.70
C PRO A 241 -10.03 -9.63 -3.39
N ALA A 242 -10.53 -8.39 -3.31
CA ALA A 242 -11.87 -8.05 -3.79
C ALA A 242 -11.98 -8.05 -5.33
N THR A 243 -10.87 -7.80 -6.03
CA THR A 243 -10.84 -7.77 -7.50
C THR A 243 -9.61 -8.50 -8.03
N SER A 244 -9.65 -8.93 -9.28
CA SER A 244 -8.49 -9.54 -9.96
C SER A 244 -7.28 -8.60 -9.98
N PHE A 245 -7.52 -7.27 -10.05
CA PHE A 245 -6.45 -6.29 -9.95
C PHE A 245 -5.76 -6.34 -8.58
N VAL A 246 -6.52 -6.31 -7.47
CA VAL A 246 -5.94 -6.37 -6.12
C VAL A 246 -5.09 -7.63 -5.96
N GLY A 247 -5.63 -8.79 -6.35
CA GLY A 247 -4.91 -10.06 -6.28
C GLY A 247 -3.63 -10.05 -7.12
N ARG A 248 -3.70 -9.60 -8.36
CA ARG A 248 -2.52 -9.51 -9.24
C ARG A 248 -1.48 -8.52 -8.72
N PHE A 249 -1.92 -7.36 -8.23
CA PHE A 249 -1.02 -6.30 -7.81
C PHE A 249 -0.36 -6.61 -6.45
N VAL A 250 -1.15 -7.05 -5.46
CA VAL A 250 -0.68 -7.32 -4.09
C VAL A 250 0.08 -8.64 -4.01
N LEU A 251 -0.47 -9.71 -4.61
CA LEU A 251 0.11 -11.05 -4.53
C LEU A 251 1.07 -11.35 -5.67
N GLN A 252 1.16 -10.46 -6.66
CA GLN A 252 1.91 -10.71 -7.90
C GLN A 252 1.49 -12.02 -8.60
N GLY A 253 0.24 -12.46 -8.37
CA GLY A 253 -0.30 -13.70 -8.91
C GLY A 253 -0.51 -13.65 -10.42
N ASN A 254 -0.70 -14.83 -11.01
CA ASN A 254 -1.05 -14.98 -12.41
C ASN A 254 -2.56 -14.96 -12.59
N LEU A 255 -3.06 -14.26 -13.60
CA LEU A 255 -4.45 -14.35 -14.05
C LEU A 255 -4.52 -15.30 -15.24
N LEU A 256 -5.33 -16.33 -15.11
CA LEU A 256 -5.61 -17.32 -16.15
C LEU A 256 -7.01 -17.08 -16.71
N PRO A 257 -7.21 -17.18 -18.03
CA PRO A 257 -8.57 -17.24 -18.57
C PRO A 257 -9.26 -18.51 -18.05
N ALA A 258 -10.54 -18.39 -17.76
CA ALA A 258 -11.31 -19.44 -17.14
C ALA A 258 -12.66 -19.64 -17.84
N GLN A 259 -13.09 -20.88 -17.94
CA GLN A 259 -14.41 -21.27 -18.42
C GLN A 259 -15.13 -22.06 -17.33
N VAL A 260 -16.29 -21.58 -16.91
CA VAL A 260 -17.12 -22.27 -15.92
C VAL A 260 -18.15 -23.11 -16.64
N GLN A 261 -18.07 -24.44 -16.47
CA GLN A 261 -18.99 -25.42 -17.08
C GLN A 261 -19.41 -26.46 -16.04
N ALA A 262 -20.70 -26.71 -15.93
CA ALA A 262 -21.28 -27.74 -15.04
C ALA A 262 -20.81 -27.62 -13.57
N GLY A 263 -20.55 -26.41 -13.08
CA GLY A 263 -20.10 -26.17 -11.69
C GLY A 263 -18.61 -26.38 -11.43
N CYS A 264 -17.83 -26.62 -12.49
CA CYS A 264 -16.37 -26.71 -12.46
C CYS A 264 -15.74 -25.55 -13.25
N CYS A 265 -14.51 -25.21 -12.93
CA CYS A 265 -13.76 -24.16 -13.60
C CYS A 265 -12.57 -24.76 -14.35
N GLU A 266 -12.51 -24.59 -15.66
CA GLU A 266 -11.43 -25.06 -16.50
C GLU A 266 -10.51 -23.91 -16.90
N THR A 267 -9.21 -24.13 -16.85
CA THR A 267 -8.15 -23.18 -17.23
C THR A 267 -7.15 -23.84 -18.18
N PRO A 268 -6.30 -23.09 -18.89
CA PRO A 268 -5.23 -23.67 -19.70
C PRO A 268 -4.22 -24.54 -18.91
N LEU A 269 -4.20 -24.44 -17.59
CA LEU A 269 -3.28 -25.17 -16.71
C LEU A 269 -3.96 -26.33 -15.95
N GLY A 270 -5.25 -26.56 -16.18
CA GLY A 270 -6.02 -27.64 -15.53
C GLY A 270 -7.32 -27.17 -14.92
N GLY A 271 -8.05 -28.14 -14.38
CA GLY A 271 -9.36 -27.95 -13.75
C GLY A 271 -9.26 -27.52 -12.29
N LEU A 272 -10.27 -26.78 -11.86
CA LEU A 272 -10.42 -26.25 -10.49
C LEU A 272 -11.86 -26.55 -10.01
N ASP A 273 -11.98 -26.97 -8.76
CA ASP A 273 -13.25 -27.21 -8.11
C ASP A 273 -13.56 -26.13 -7.07
N PRO A 274 -14.82 -25.77 -6.83
CA PRO A 274 -15.18 -24.86 -5.76
C PRO A 274 -14.84 -25.47 -4.40
N VAL A 275 -14.29 -24.66 -3.49
CA VAL A 275 -14.00 -25.06 -2.09
C VAL A 275 -15.29 -25.44 -1.36
N ASP A 276 -16.38 -24.72 -1.65
CA ASP A 276 -17.72 -25.07 -1.17
C ASP A 276 -18.51 -25.71 -2.33
N PRO A 277 -18.79 -27.02 -2.28
CA PRO A 277 -19.58 -27.71 -3.31
C PRO A 277 -20.98 -27.13 -3.51
N ALA A 278 -21.56 -26.52 -2.47
CA ALA A 278 -22.86 -25.86 -2.58
C ALA A 278 -22.84 -24.60 -3.47
N ALA A 279 -21.68 -23.99 -3.60
CA ALA A 279 -21.50 -22.82 -4.47
C ALA A 279 -21.29 -23.17 -5.95
N ALA A 280 -21.13 -24.43 -6.30
CA ALA A 280 -20.81 -24.88 -7.68
C ALA A 280 -21.79 -24.34 -8.74
N GLY A 281 -23.09 -24.29 -8.41
CA GLY A 281 -24.15 -23.78 -9.30
C GLY A 281 -24.16 -22.27 -9.48
N SER A 282 -23.46 -21.52 -8.64
CA SER A 282 -23.41 -20.04 -8.63
C SER A 282 -22.10 -19.47 -9.13
N LEU A 283 -21.16 -20.33 -9.58
CA LEU A 283 -19.87 -19.87 -10.12
C LEU A 283 -20.10 -19.02 -11.38
N SER A 284 -19.52 -17.83 -11.40
CA SER A 284 -19.45 -16.99 -12.57
C SER A 284 -18.14 -16.25 -12.61
N GLY A 285 -17.50 -16.21 -13.76
CA GLY A 285 -16.24 -15.50 -13.94
C GLY A 285 -15.54 -15.92 -15.22
N SER A 286 -14.54 -15.17 -15.60
CA SER A 286 -13.74 -15.40 -16.80
C SER A 286 -12.24 -15.43 -16.52
N GLU A 287 -11.82 -15.14 -15.29
CA GLU A 287 -10.42 -15.11 -14.89
C GLU A 287 -10.23 -15.80 -13.54
N VAL A 288 -9.16 -16.57 -13.43
CA VAL A 288 -8.73 -17.20 -12.18
C VAL A 288 -7.37 -16.64 -11.77
N LEU A 289 -7.30 -16.18 -10.55
CA LEU A 289 -6.05 -15.79 -9.90
C LEU A 289 -5.41 -17.01 -9.26
N VAL A 290 -4.16 -17.28 -9.61
CA VAL A 290 -3.32 -18.32 -9.01
C VAL A 290 -2.01 -17.74 -8.52
N SER A 291 -1.46 -18.29 -7.43
CA SER A 291 -0.15 -17.84 -6.93
C SER A 291 0.98 -18.26 -7.88
N GLN A 292 2.12 -17.56 -7.80
CA GLN A 292 3.31 -17.93 -8.58
C GLN A 292 3.89 -19.29 -8.17
N GLN A 293 3.57 -19.76 -6.96
CA GLN A 293 4.02 -21.04 -6.41
C GLN A 293 3.06 -22.19 -6.73
N ALA A 294 1.82 -21.87 -7.11
CA ALA A 294 0.80 -22.86 -7.43
C ALA A 294 1.00 -23.54 -8.79
N ILE A 295 1.92 -23.03 -9.61
CA ILE A 295 2.18 -23.56 -10.94
C ILE A 295 3.43 -24.43 -10.90
N GLU A 296 3.29 -25.66 -11.38
CA GLU A 296 4.37 -26.60 -11.59
C GLU A 296 4.87 -26.54 -13.02
N LEU A 297 6.18 -26.64 -13.19
CA LEU A 297 6.86 -26.70 -14.49
C LEU A 297 7.54 -28.05 -14.62
N VAL A 298 7.19 -28.79 -15.69
CA VAL A 298 7.76 -30.11 -16.03
C VAL A 298 8.42 -30.01 -17.39
N PRO A 299 9.70 -30.39 -17.57
CA PRO A 299 10.35 -30.41 -18.88
C PRO A 299 9.61 -31.35 -19.84
N ASP A 300 9.35 -30.86 -21.05
CA ASP A 300 8.68 -31.62 -22.09
C ASP A 300 9.00 -30.94 -23.43
N ASP A 301 9.77 -31.63 -24.28
CA ASP A 301 10.24 -31.07 -25.54
C ASP A 301 9.11 -30.89 -26.59
N ASP A 302 7.99 -31.59 -26.43
CA ASP A 302 6.81 -31.48 -27.30
C ASP A 302 5.78 -30.46 -26.80
N ALA A 303 5.98 -29.89 -25.61
CA ALA A 303 5.06 -28.92 -25.01
C ALA A 303 5.05 -27.56 -25.74
N GLU A 304 3.91 -26.87 -25.66
CA GLU A 304 3.73 -25.56 -26.27
C GLU A 304 4.37 -24.44 -25.46
N ALA A 305 4.48 -24.58 -24.14
CA ALA A 305 5.06 -23.53 -23.28
C ALA A 305 6.59 -23.57 -23.28
N TRP A 306 7.23 -22.43 -23.11
CA TRP A 306 8.69 -22.33 -23.01
C TRP A 306 9.14 -21.25 -22.03
N VAL A 307 10.33 -21.43 -21.43
CA VAL A 307 10.97 -20.49 -20.53
C VAL A 307 11.49 -19.29 -21.32
N VAL A 308 10.91 -18.11 -21.08
CA VAL A 308 11.33 -16.83 -21.70
C VAL A 308 12.48 -16.18 -20.93
N GLY A 309 12.45 -16.27 -19.60
CA GLY A 309 13.43 -15.66 -18.74
C GLY A 309 13.47 -16.32 -17.37
N ARG A 310 14.58 -16.08 -16.67
CA ARG A 310 14.76 -16.51 -15.30
C ARG A 310 15.56 -15.48 -14.51
N GLU A 311 15.25 -15.34 -13.23
CA GLU A 311 15.92 -14.43 -12.29
C GLU A 311 16.25 -15.22 -11.02
N TYR A 312 17.51 -15.15 -10.57
CA TYR A 312 17.95 -15.76 -9.34
C TYR A 312 17.67 -14.82 -8.16
N LEU A 313 16.77 -15.19 -7.26
CA LEU A 313 16.37 -14.37 -6.12
C LEU A 313 17.11 -14.75 -4.81
N GLY A 314 18.16 -15.56 -4.88
CA GLY A 314 18.98 -15.99 -3.76
C GLY A 314 18.42 -17.22 -3.01
N ARG A 315 17.11 -17.33 -2.87
CA ARG A 315 16.43 -18.46 -2.19
C ARG A 315 15.52 -19.27 -3.10
N GLU A 316 15.19 -18.73 -4.26
CA GLU A 316 14.30 -19.33 -5.25
C GLU A 316 14.62 -18.75 -6.63
N TRP A 317 14.14 -19.41 -7.68
CA TRP A 317 14.10 -18.91 -9.03
C TRP A 317 12.74 -18.26 -9.33
N LEU A 318 12.76 -17.09 -9.98
CA LEU A 318 11.61 -16.51 -10.64
C LEU A 318 11.71 -16.78 -12.14
N TYR A 319 10.84 -17.66 -12.64
CA TYR A 319 10.75 -17.97 -14.07
C TYR A 319 9.65 -17.13 -14.72
N GLN A 320 9.92 -16.72 -15.96
CA GLN A 320 8.92 -16.19 -16.87
C GLN A 320 8.71 -17.24 -17.97
N VAL A 321 7.47 -17.72 -18.10
CA VAL A 321 7.09 -18.77 -19.05
C VAL A 321 5.99 -18.26 -19.96
N GLN A 322 6.13 -18.53 -21.27
CA GLN A 322 5.14 -18.19 -22.27
C GLN A 322 4.33 -19.44 -22.63
N LEU A 323 2.98 -19.32 -22.61
CA LEU A 323 2.04 -20.33 -23.08
C LEU A 323 1.03 -19.64 -24.01
N GLY A 324 1.15 -19.82 -25.31
CA GLY A 324 0.39 -19.05 -26.30
C GLY A 324 0.58 -17.53 -26.09
N GLU A 325 -0.49 -16.80 -25.83
CA GLU A 325 -0.45 -15.37 -25.50
C GLU A 325 -0.22 -15.08 -24.01
N LEU A 326 -0.33 -16.10 -23.16
CA LEU A 326 -0.17 -15.94 -21.71
C LEU A 326 1.30 -15.87 -21.33
N ARG A 327 1.66 -14.87 -20.51
CA ARG A 327 2.97 -14.75 -19.89
C ARG A 327 2.82 -14.93 -18.39
N LEU A 328 3.36 -16.03 -17.88
CA LEU A 328 3.21 -16.46 -16.49
C LEU A 328 4.52 -16.29 -15.73
N ARG A 329 4.41 -15.98 -14.44
CA ARG A 329 5.53 -15.92 -13.50
C ARG A 329 5.42 -17.06 -12.51
N LEU A 330 6.50 -17.82 -12.34
CA LEU A 330 6.56 -18.96 -11.44
C LEU A 330 7.72 -18.79 -10.46
N ARG A 331 7.46 -19.03 -9.18
CA ARG A 331 8.49 -19.13 -8.16
C ARG A 331 8.76 -20.58 -7.86
N LEU A 332 9.98 -21.03 -8.13
CA LEU A 332 10.39 -22.42 -7.99
C LEU A 332 11.64 -22.54 -7.09
N PRO A 333 11.79 -23.66 -6.35
CA PRO A 333 12.97 -23.95 -5.55
C PRO A 333 14.26 -23.96 -6.39
N LEU A 334 15.42 -23.80 -5.73
CA LEU A 334 16.73 -23.68 -6.40
C LEU A 334 17.21 -24.97 -7.06
N ASP A 335 16.71 -26.12 -6.63
CA ASP A 335 17.02 -27.43 -7.21
C ASP A 335 16.36 -27.64 -8.59
N LEU A 336 15.40 -26.82 -8.97
CA LEU A 336 14.74 -26.83 -10.27
C LEU A 336 15.38 -25.76 -11.18
N ASP A 337 16.44 -26.14 -11.91
CA ASP A 337 17.17 -25.25 -12.81
C ASP A 337 16.79 -25.50 -14.28
N TYR A 338 15.98 -24.59 -14.84
CA TYR A 338 15.52 -24.63 -16.21
C TYR A 338 16.22 -23.56 -17.06
N SER A 339 16.62 -23.95 -18.28
CA SER A 339 17.30 -23.04 -19.19
C SER A 339 16.31 -22.17 -19.98
N ARG A 340 16.76 -20.97 -20.37
CA ARG A 340 16.00 -20.13 -21.29
C ARG A 340 15.80 -20.82 -22.63
N GLY A 341 14.59 -20.80 -23.16
CA GLY A 341 14.18 -21.50 -24.39
C GLY A 341 13.77 -22.95 -24.16
N GLN A 342 13.94 -23.50 -22.96
CA GLN A 342 13.52 -24.85 -22.63
C GLN A 342 12.01 -24.96 -22.70
N ARG A 343 11.51 -25.98 -23.40
CA ARG A 343 10.09 -26.33 -23.51
C ARG A 343 9.64 -27.03 -22.23
N CYS A 344 8.40 -26.80 -21.85
CA CYS A 344 7.87 -27.31 -20.59
C CYS A 344 6.35 -27.41 -20.62
N GLN A 345 5.83 -28.39 -19.92
CA GLN A 345 4.42 -28.45 -19.58
C GLN A 345 4.17 -27.69 -18.27
N LEU A 346 3.09 -26.93 -18.24
CA LEU A 346 2.64 -26.22 -17.04
C LEU A 346 1.38 -26.88 -16.49
N ARG A 347 1.32 -27.05 -15.17
CA ARG A 347 0.16 -27.61 -14.48
C ARG A 347 -0.07 -26.84 -13.18
N LEU A 348 -1.31 -26.79 -12.72
CA LEU A 348 -1.60 -26.38 -11.35
C LEU A 348 -1.25 -27.52 -10.41
N ARG A 349 -0.58 -27.21 -9.30
CA ARG A 349 -0.33 -28.20 -8.24
C ARG A 349 -1.65 -28.56 -7.58
N SER A 350 -1.92 -29.85 -7.45
CA SER A 350 -3.14 -30.36 -6.81
C SER A 350 -3.23 -29.85 -5.36
N GLY A 351 -4.43 -29.42 -4.96
CA GLY A 351 -4.69 -28.89 -3.63
C GLY A 351 -4.36 -27.39 -3.44
N GLU A 352 -3.76 -26.73 -4.41
CA GLU A 352 -3.49 -25.30 -4.34
C GLU A 352 -4.77 -24.46 -4.49
N SER A 353 -4.84 -23.39 -3.72
CA SER A 353 -5.99 -22.49 -3.72
C SER A 353 -5.90 -21.46 -4.85
N ALA A 354 -7.05 -21.15 -5.43
CA ALA A 354 -7.21 -20.16 -6.48
C ALA A 354 -8.50 -19.34 -6.24
N ARG A 355 -8.69 -18.27 -7.01
CA ARG A 355 -9.87 -17.42 -6.87
C ARG A 355 -10.42 -16.98 -8.22
N LEU A 356 -11.72 -17.24 -8.43
CA LEU A 356 -12.44 -16.88 -9.65
C LEU A 356 -12.96 -15.44 -9.57
N TYR A 357 -12.81 -14.70 -10.65
CA TYR A 357 -13.32 -13.32 -10.77
C TYR A 357 -14.27 -13.16 -11.97
N PRO A 358 -15.30 -12.28 -11.83
CA PRO A 358 -15.53 -11.33 -10.73
C PRO A 358 -16.23 -11.89 -9.49
N SER A 359 -16.70 -13.15 -9.46
CA SER A 359 -17.49 -13.69 -8.34
C SER A 359 -16.74 -13.71 -6.99
N GLY A 360 -15.41 -13.73 -7.00
CA GLY A 360 -14.58 -13.88 -5.80
C GLY A 360 -14.60 -15.29 -5.20
N ALA A 361 -15.19 -16.27 -5.89
CA ALA A 361 -15.30 -17.65 -5.41
C ALA A 361 -13.93 -18.29 -5.18
N ALA A 362 -13.78 -18.99 -4.05
CA ALA A 362 -12.59 -19.76 -3.74
C ALA A 362 -12.63 -21.11 -4.46
N LEU A 363 -11.53 -21.47 -5.12
CA LEU A 363 -11.33 -22.69 -5.90
C LEU A 363 -10.12 -23.44 -5.36
N ILE A 364 -10.06 -24.74 -5.68
CA ILE A 364 -8.92 -25.61 -5.40
C ILE A 364 -8.53 -26.39 -6.65
N ALA A 365 -7.24 -26.53 -6.93
CA ALA A 365 -6.72 -27.27 -8.08
C ALA A 365 -6.92 -28.77 -7.89
N ARG A 366 -7.38 -29.47 -8.93
CA ARG A 366 -7.58 -30.93 -8.97
C ARG A 366 -6.30 -31.71 -8.94
#